data_652c4f0377db2c2f8dabb2e8e219540c
#
_entry.id   652c4f0377db2c2f8dabb2e8e219540c
#
_cell.length_a   1.000
_cell.length_b   1.000
_cell.length_c   1.000
_cell.angle_alpha   90.00
_cell.angle_beta   90.00
_cell.angle_gamma   90.00
#
_symmetry.space_group_name_H-M   'P 1'
#
loop_
_entity.id
_entity.type
_entity.pdbx_description
1 polymer ?
#
loop_
_entity_poly.entity_id
_entity_poly.type
_entity_poly.pdbx_seq_one_letter_code
_entity_poly.pdbx_strand_id
1 'polypeptide(L)'
;MEMERKYQEYKDINEQVLYLYNSKKIIVDVEDRHYLEERNYVSLVKPYKAFFSTGRNNKGKLVYKKETNFKEVIKLVNLDDAYAKMLYELIGVFERKFKSVLFA
;
A
#
# COMPACT_ATOMS: atom_id res chain seq x y z
N MET A 1 4.00 15.52 17.27
CA MET A 1 3.59 15.08 15.94
C MET A 1 4.76 14.69 15.04
N GLU A 2 5.78 15.53 14.91
CA GLU A 2 6.99 15.15 14.17
C GLU A 2 7.71 13.96 14.79
N MET A 3 7.72 13.85 16.12
CA MET A 3 8.32 12.73 16.82
C MET A 3 7.59 11.42 16.53
N GLU A 4 6.27 11.45 16.41
CA GLU A 4 5.49 10.26 16.06
C GLU A 4 5.77 9.79 14.64
N ARG A 5 5.90 10.72 13.68
CA ARG A 5 6.24 10.39 12.30
C ARG A 5 7.64 9.78 12.21
N LYS A 6 8.63 10.37 12.89
CA LYS A 6 9.98 9.83 12.95
C LYS A 6 10.00 8.46 13.60
N TYR A 7 9.25 8.29 14.69
CA TYR A 7 9.16 7.00 15.37
C TYR A 7 8.57 5.93 14.45
N GLN A 8 7.53 6.24 13.69
CA GLN A 8 6.93 5.31 12.73
C GLN A 8 7.86 4.97 11.57
N GLU A 9 8.64 5.94 11.09
CA GLU A 9 9.59 5.72 10.01
C GLU A 9 10.74 4.81 10.42
N TYR A 10 11.15 4.88 11.70
CA TYR A 10 12.30 4.14 12.21
C TYR A 10 11.94 2.87 12.99
N LYS A 11 10.68 2.46 12.96
CA LYS A 11 10.31 1.16 13.53
C LYS A 11 11.05 0.04 12.81
N ASP A 12 11.63 -0.89 13.58
CA ASP A 12 12.25 -2.05 12.98
C ASP A 12 11.21 -3.01 12.40
N ILE A 13 11.68 -4.03 11.68
CA ILE A 13 10.80 -4.98 10.99
C ILE A 13 9.92 -5.74 11.96
N ASN A 14 10.46 -6.15 13.11
CA ASN A 14 9.69 -6.89 14.13
C ASN A 14 8.58 -6.01 14.71
N GLU A 15 8.87 -4.76 14.98
CA GLU A 15 7.88 -3.80 15.48
C GLU A 15 6.78 -3.55 14.45
N GLN A 16 7.15 -3.42 13.18
CA GLN A 16 6.18 -3.25 12.09
C GLN A 16 5.27 -4.47 11.95
N VAL A 17 5.81 -5.67 12.03
CA VAL A 17 5.04 -6.92 11.96
C VAL A 17 4.03 -6.99 13.12
N LEU A 18 4.47 -6.69 14.34
CA LEU A 18 3.58 -6.68 15.51
C LEU A 18 2.51 -5.60 15.40
N TYR A 19 2.88 -4.42 14.94
CA TYR A 19 1.94 -3.32 14.75
C TYR A 19 0.84 -3.68 13.74
N LEU A 20 1.22 -4.26 12.62
CA LEU A 20 0.26 -4.67 11.57
C LEU A 20 -0.72 -5.71 12.10
N TYR A 21 -0.24 -6.69 12.86
CA TYR A 21 -1.11 -7.70 13.45
C TYR A 21 -2.05 -7.09 14.49
N ASN A 22 -1.51 -6.32 15.43
CA ASN A 22 -2.28 -5.77 16.53
C ASN A 22 -3.28 -4.70 16.10
N SER A 23 -2.89 -3.84 15.15
CA SER A 23 -3.73 -2.73 14.70
C SER A 23 -4.68 -3.09 13.57
N LYS A 24 -4.26 -3.93 12.64
CA LYS A 24 -4.97 -4.17 11.39
C LYS A 24 -5.21 -5.63 11.09
N LYS A 25 -4.82 -6.52 11.99
CA LYS A 25 -4.93 -7.98 11.82
C LYS A 25 -4.29 -8.49 10.54
N ILE A 26 -3.19 -7.89 10.14
CA ILE A 26 -2.42 -8.32 8.97
C ILE A 26 -1.28 -9.20 9.45
N ILE A 27 -1.23 -10.42 8.93
CA ILE A 27 -0.22 -11.42 9.24
C ILE A 27 0.88 -11.35 8.19
N VAL A 28 2.12 -11.11 8.63
CA VAL A 28 3.29 -11.06 7.76
C VAL A 28 4.13 -12.31 7.99
N ASP A 29 4.19 -13.17 6.98
CA ASP A 29 5.04 -14.35 7.02
C ASP A 29 6.53 -13.96 6.94
N VAL A 30 7.40 -14.81 7.47
CA VAL A 30 8.84 -14.53 7.51
C VAL A 30 9.39 -14.26 6.10
N GLU A 31 8.91 -15.00 5.12
CA GLU A 31 9.33 -14.86 3.72
C GLU A 31 8.93 -13.53 3.08
N ASP A 32 7.93 -12.83 3.65
CA ASP A 32 7.43 -11.58 3.10
C ASP A 32 7.97 -10.34 3.83
N ARG A 33 8.79 -10.54 4.86
CA ARG A 33 9.36 -9.43 5.64
C ARG A 33 10.25 -8.50 4.81
N HIS A 34 10.85 -9.01 3.74
CA HIS A 34 11.71 -8.20 2.86
C HIS A 34 10.99 -7.02 2.23
N TYR A 35 9.68 -7.12 2.00
CA TYR A 35 8.89 -6.00 1.48
C TYR A 35 8.87 -4.83 2.45
N LEU A 36 8.88 -5.12 3.76
CA LEU A 36 8.94 -4.08 4.79
C LEU A 36 10.34 -3.46 4.92
N GLU A 37 11.39 -4.18 4.50
CA GLU A 37 12.75 -3.66 4.44
C GLU A 37 12.92 -2.67 3.30
N GLU A 38 12.32 -2.96 2.14
CA GLU A 38 12.36 -2.08 0.97
C GLU A 38 11.48 -0.85 1.14
N ARG A 39 10.29 -1.05 1.68
CA ARG A 39 9.33 0.01 1.96
C ARG A 39 8.73 -0.24 3.33
N ASN A 40 8.57 0.80 4.14
CA ASN A 40 7.92 0.62 5.44
C ASN A 40 6.41 0.36 5.26
N TYR A 41 5.75 -0.11 6.34
CA TYR A 41 4.33 -0.44 6.31
C TYR A 41 3.44 0.75 5.93
N VAL A 42 3.88 1.97 6.20
CA VAL A 42 3.11 3.17 5.87
C VAL A 42 2.90 3.28 4.37
N SER A 43 3.96 3.03 3.58
CA SER A 43 3.87 3.07 2.11
C SER A 43 3.09 1.89 1.53
N LEU A 44 3.23 0.70 2.13
CA LEU A 44 2.64 -0.51 1.58
C LEU A 44 1.19 -0.73 2.00
N VAL A 45 0.87 -0.45 3.26
CA VAL A 45 -0.42 -0.83 3.86
C VAL A 45 -1.38 0.33 3.95
N LYS A 46 -0.90 1.51 4.33
CA LYS A 46 -1.76 2.66 4.63
C LYS A 46 -2.70 3.05 3.49
N PRO A 47 -2.26 3.06 2.22
CA PRO A 47 -3.18 3.37 1.11
C PRO A 47 -4.31 2.35 0.93
N TYR A 48 -4.12 1.11 1.40
CA TYR A 48 -5.07 0.00 1.18
C TYR A 48 -5.80 -0.44 2.45
N LYS A 49 -5.56 0.23 3.56
CA LYS A 49 -6.11 -0.20 4.86
C LYS A 49 -7.63 -0.32 4.88
N ALA A 50 -8.33 0.58 4.20
CA ALA A 50 -9.79 0.55 4.13
C ALA A 50 -10.30 -0.69 3.40
N PHE A 51 -9.54 -1.19 2.44
CA PHE A 51 -9.88 -2.36 1.64
C PHE A 51 -9.98 -3.63 2.49
N PHE A 52 -9.15 -3.72 3.52
CA PHE A 52 -9.09 -4.88 4.42
C PHE A 52 -9.91 -4.70 5.69
N SER A 53 -10.54 -3.54 5.86
CA SER A 53 -11.41 -3.30 7.01
C SER A 53 -12.78 -3.96 6.80
N THR A 54 -13.46 -4.21 7.93
CA THR A 54 -14.84 -4.72 7.90
C THR A 54 -15.87 -3.58 7.99
N GLY A 55 -15.41 -2.35 8.02
CA GLY A 55 -16.24 -1.16 8.12
C GLY A 55 -15.67 -0.16 9.11
N ARG A 56 -16.50 0.77 9.54
CA ARG A 56 -16.12 1.79 10.50
C ARG A 56 -16.95 1.66 11.79
N ASN A 57 -16.35 2.00 12.93
CA ASN A 57 -17.06 2.04 14.20
C ASN A 57 -17.82 3.38 14.35
N ASN A 58 -18.50 3.55 15.49
CA ASN A 58 -19.27 4.76 15.80
C ASN A 58 -18.42 6.05 15.81
N LYS A 59 -17.11 5.91 16.00
CA LYS A 59 -16.16 7.02 16.02
C LYS A 59 -15.55 7.30 14.64
N GLY A 60 -16.00 6.59 13.59
CA GLY A 60 -15.50 6.75 12.24
C GLY A 60 -14.16 6.08 11.97
N LYS A 61 -13.64 5.30 12.91
CA LYS A 61 -12.37 4.57 12.73
C LYS A 61 -12.58 3.23 12.05
N LEU A 62 -11.63 2.84 11.20
CA LEU A 62 -11.65 1.56 10.54
C LEU A 62 -11.54 0.41 11.55
N VAL A 63 -12.35 -0.62 11.34
CA VAL A 63 -12.37 -1.82 12.18
C VAL A 63 -11.90 -3.01 11.37
N TYR A 64 -11.00 -3.82 11.96
CA TYR A 64 -10.43 -5.00 11.32
C TYR A 64 -10.80 -6.23 12.14
N LYS A 65 -11.80 -6.98 11.68
CA LYS A 65 -12.26 -8.20 12.36
C LYS A 65 -11.72 -9.46 11.72
N LYS A 66 -11.41 -9.42 10.45
CA LYS A 66 -10.90 -10.56 9.69
C LYS A 66 -9.39 -10.47 9.56
N GLU A 67 -8.70 -11.57 9.83
CA GLU A 67 -7.27 -11.67 9.60
C GLU A 67 -6.99 -11.67 8.09
N THR A 68 -5.96 -10.91 7.68
CA THR A 68 -5.54 -10.80 6.28
C THR A 68 -4.05 -11.12 6.20
N ASN A 69 -3.68 -11.94 5.22
CA ASN A 69 -2.27 -12.22 4.98
C ASN A 69 -1.65 -11.06 4.19
N PHE A 70 -0.44 -10.67 4.56
CA PHE A 70 0.31 -9.58 3.91
C PHE A 70 0.50 -9.81 2.41
N LYS A 71 0.48 -11.05 1.95
CA LYS A 71 0.54 -11.39 0.53
C LYS A 71 -0.61 -10.75 -0.27
N GLU A 72 -1.78 -10.60 0.34
CA GLU A 72 -2.92 -9.93 -0.30
C GLU A 72 -2.65 -8.44 -0.49
N VAL A 73 -1.97 -7.80 0.46
CA VAL A 73 -1.55 -6.41 0.35
C VAL A 73 -0.56 -6.25 -0.81
N ILE A 74 0.42 -7.14 -0.90
CA ILE A 74 1.43 -7.12 -1.96
C ILE A 74 0.80 -7.33 -3.34
N LYS A 75 -0.21 -8.18 -3.44
CA LYS A 75 -0.95 -8.36 -4.69
C LYS A 75 -1.60 -7.05 -5.15
N LEU A 76 -2.20 -6.30 -4.24
CA LEU A 76 -2.80 -4.99 -4.57
C LEU A 76 -1.74 -3.97 -4.97
N VAL A 77 -0.61 -3.92 -4.28
CA VAL A 77 0.49 -3.02 -4.62
C VAL A 77 0.99 -3.32 -6.04
N ASN A 78 1.22 -4.59 -6.35
CA ASN A 78 1.69 -4.99 -7.67
C ASN A 78 0.66 -4.70 -8.76
N LEU A 79 -0.61 -4.89 -8.47
CA LEU A 79 -1.69 -4.57 -9.41
C LEU A 79 -1.75 -3.07 -9.70
N ASP A 80 -1.64 -2.24 -8.67
CA ASP A 80 -1.60 -0.78 -8.81
C ASP A 80 -0.40 -0.34 -9.65
N ASP A 81 0.78 -0.90 -9.38
CA ASP A 81 2.00 -0.57 -10.12
C ASP A 81 1.86 -0.95 -11.59
N ALA A 82 1.31 -2.12 -11.88
CA ALA A 82 1.07 -2.57 -13.25
C ALA A 82 0.06 -1.68 -13.98
N TYR A 83 -1.01 -1.30 -13.29
CA TYR A 83 -2.04 -0.41 -13.82
C TYR A 83 -1.49 0.98 -14.12
N ALA A 84 -0.71 1.53 -13.20
CA ALA A 84 -0.07 2.83 -13.40
C ALA A 84 0.88 2.82 -14.60
N LYS A 85 1.67 1.76 -14.75
CA LYS A 85 2.56 1.59 -15.90
C LYS A 85 1.78 1.56 -17.20
N MET A 86 0.68 0.81 -17.25
CA MET A 86 -0.18 0.73 -18.42
C MET A 86 -0.78 2.09 -18.77
N LEU A 87 -1.23 2.85 -17.78
CA LEU A 87 -1.77 4.20 -17.98
C LEU A 87 -0.71 5.15 -18.54
N TYR A 88 0.51 5.13 -18.03
CA TYR A 88 1.60 5.97 -18.53
C TYR A 88 1.94 5.63 -19.98
N GLU A 89 1.97 4.36 -20.33
CA GLU A 89 2.20 3.93 -21.71
C GLU A 89 1.09 4.41 -22.64
N LEU A 90 -0.16 4.30 -22.19
CA LEU A 90 -1.33 4.75 -22.98
C LEU A 90 -1.31 6.27 -23.20
N ILE A 91 -1.00 7.04 -22.15
CA ILE A 91 -0.88 8.50 -22.23
C ILE A 91 0.22 8.89 -23.23
N GLY A 92 1.37 8.20 -23.15
CA GLY A 92 2.47 8.43 -24.08
C GLY A 92 2.08 8.19 -25.55
N VAL A 93 1.34 7.13 -25.82
CA VAL A 93 0.83 6.84 -27.17
C VAL A 93 -0.14 7.93 -27.62
N PHE A 94 -1.04 8.36 -26.75
CA PHE A 94 -2.01 9.42 -27.05
C PHE A 94 -1.30 10.74 -27.37
N GLU A 95 -0.31 11.12 -26.57
CA GLU A 95 0.47 12.34 -26.79
C GLU A 95 1.18 12.32 -28.17
N ARG A 96 1.81 11.21 -28.51
CA ARG A 96 2.49 11.07 -29.80
C ARG A 96 1.53 11.20 -30.97
N LYS A 97 0.37 10.57 -30.90
CA LYS A 97 -0.67 10.67 -31.92
C LYS A 97 -1.21 12.09 -32.03
N PHE A 98 -1.45 12.74 -30.91
CA PHE A 98 -1.96 14.11 -30.86
C PHE A 98 -0.97 15.08 -31.54
N LYS A 99 0.31 14.98 -31.20
CA LYS A 99 1.36 15.78 -31.83
C LYS A 99 1.46 15.51 -33.34
N SER A 100 1.37 14.26 -33.73
CA SER A 100 1.40 13.88 -35.16
C SER A 100 0.26 14.53 -35.94
N VAL A 101 -0.94 14.59 -35.38
CA VAL A 101 -2.09 15.25 -36.01
C VAL A 101 -1.91 16.76 -36.09
N LEU A 102 -1.41 17.38 -35.01
CA LEU A 102 -1.25 18.84 -34.93
C LEU A 102 -0.13 19.37 -35.83
N PHE A 103 0.97 18.61 -35.97
CA PHE A 103 2.19 19.06 -36.61
C PHE A 103 2.47 18.33 -37.94
N ALA A 104 1.54 17.55 -38.37
CA ALA A 104 1.62 16.94 -39.71
C ALA A 104 1.26 17.98 -40.79
#